data_d7f58660a33c94f46e8152239126dcfd
#
_entry.id   d7f58660a33c94f46e8152239126dcfd
#
_cell.length_a   1.000
_cell.length_b   1.000
_cell.length_c   1.000
_cell.angle_alpha   90.00
_cell.angle_beta   90.00
_cell.angle_gamma   90.00
#
_symmetry.space_group_name_H-M   'P 1'
#
loop_
_entity.id
_entity.type
_entity.pdbx_description
1 polymer ?
#
loop_
_entity_poly.entity_id
_entity_poly.type
_entity_poly.pdbx_seq_one_letter_code
_entity_poly.pdbx_strand_id
1 'polypeptide(L)'
;DFIDSSTFGTVVHGAMEKLYGREPRHIDSAFFDRYLRNKNKTYVETIELEKVVTYAVNKYYKRLDESRCYEKPTDEADLIAKIVMYYVKNALIQDHRLGAFDYVASEKELAFNWDMGDGVSFNFKCFIDRIDFVEGKLRIVDYKTGSDDVQISKPDDFEDLFAPDSNGAHKKALLQLLLYCNAYATHEHYADDITPVIYK
;
A
#
# COMPACT_ATOMS: atom_id res chain seq x y z
N ASP A 1 2.11 23.78 -5.84
CA ASP A 1 1.87 22.32 -5.87
C ASP A 1 0.37 22.08 -5.88
N PHE A 2 -0.14 21.32 -6.84
CA PHE A 2 -1.56 21.02 -7.01
C PHE A 2 -2.14 20.22 -5.83
N ILE A 3 -1.34 19.33 -5.25
CA ILE A 3 -1.69 18.49 -4.11
C ILE A 3 -0.42 18.25 -3.29
N ASP A 4 -0.53 18.30 -1.97
CA ASP A 4 0.60 17.93 -1.11
C ASP A 4 0.81 16.40 -1.10
N SER A 5 2.05 15.98 -0.82
CA SER A 5 2.44 14.58 -0.88
C SER A 5 1.66 13.68 0.11
N SER A 6 1.28 14.22 1.27
CA SER A 6 0.51 13.48 2.29
C SER A 6 -0.92 13.22 1.81
N THR A 7 -1.59 14.25 1.27
CA THR A 7 -2.93 14.11 0.69
C THR A 7 -2.92 13.16 -0.50
N PHE A 8 -1.90 13.27 -1.38
CA PHE A 8 -1.77 12.36 -2.52
C PHE A 8 -1.60 10.90 -2.06
N GLY A 9 -0.74 10.65 -1.07
CA GLY A 9 -0.59 9.33 -0.45
C GLY A 9 -1.93 8.81 0.08
N THR A 10 -2.67 9.63 0.83
CA THR A 10 -3.99 9.26 1.36
C THR A 10 -4.98 8.86 0.26
N VAL A 11 -4.97 9.56 -0.88
CA VAL A 11 -5.84 9.21 -2.03
C VAL A 11 -5.45 7.86 -2.63
N VAL A 12 -4.15 7.59 -2.80
CA VAL A 12 -3.67 6.30 -3.35
C VAL A 12 -4.02 5.15 -2.40
N HIS A 13 -3.74 5.28 -1.10
CA HIS A 13 -4.10 4.27 -0.09
C HIS A 13 -5.61 4.01 -0.06
N GLY A 14 -6.43 5.08 -0.07
CA GLY A 14 -7.87 4.95 -0.13
C GLY A 14 -8.38 4.28 -1.41
N ALA A 15 -7.72 4.47 -2.54
CA ALA A 15 -8.04 3.76 -3.78
C ALA A 15 -7.70 2.26 -3.66
N MET A 16 -6.55 1.91 -3.09
CA MET A 16 -6.14 0.52 -2.88
C MET A 16 -7.07 -0.19 -1.87
N GLU A 17 -7.43 0.48 -0.77
CA GLU A 17 -8.40 -0.03 0.19
C GLU A 17 -9.78 -0.26 -0.47
N LYS A 18 -10.25 0.69 -1.28
CA LYS A 18 -11.53 0.56 -2.01
C LYS A 18 -11.50 -0.58 -3.02
N LEU A 19 -10.36 -0.83 -3.64
CA LEU A 19 -10.16 -1.88 -4.63
C LEU A 19 -10.22 -3.26 -4.01
N TYR A 20 -9.42 -3.49 -2.96
CA TYR A 20 -9.30 -4.79 -2.29
C TYR A 20 -10.38 -5.02 -1.23
N GLY A 21 -10.96 -3.97 -0.67
CA GLY A 21 -11.91 -4.05 0.45
C GLY A 21 -11.20 -4.26 1.78
N ARG A 22 -11.98 -4.52 2.83
CA ARG A 22 -11.47 -4.74 4.20
C ARG A 22 -11.48 -6.19 4.63
N GLU A 23 -12.33 -7.00 3.98
CA GLU A 23 -12.55 -8.40 4.37
C GLU A 23 -11.58 -9.33 3.65
N PRO A 24 -11.11 -10.39 4.33
CA PRO A 24 -10.27 -11.41 3.71
C PRO A 24 -10.97 -12.06 2.51
N ARG A 25 -10.22 -12.32 1.45
CA ARG A 25 -10.73 -13.00 0.26
C ARG A 25 -9.63 -13.58 -0.61
N HIS A 26 -10.00 -14.59 -1.39
CA HIS A 26 -9.15 -15.09 -2.45
C HIS A 26 -9.19 -14.15 -3.65
N ILE A 27 -8.01 -13.77 -4.16
CA ILE A 27 -7.82 -12.95 -5.36
C ILE A 27 -7.34 -13.86 -6.48
N ASP A 28 -8.03 -13.86 -7.59
CA ASP A 28 -7.76 -14.67 -8.76
C ASP A 28 -7.83 -13.85 -10.07
N SER A 29 -7.74 -14.50 -11.21
CA SER A 29 -7.82 -13.84 -12.50
C SER A 29 -9.13 -13.07 -12.71
N ALA A 30 -10.26 -13.58 -12.20
CA ALA A 30 -11.56 -12.92 -12.35
C ALA A 30 -11.60 -11.56 -11.62
N PHE A 31 -10.89 -11.45 -10.48
CA PHE A 31 -10.72 -10.17 -9.82
C PHE A 31 -10.00 -9.16 -10.72
N PHE A 32 -8.90 -9.56 -11.34
CA PHE A 32 -8.13 -8.66 -12.20
C PHE A 32 -8.88 -8.30 -13.49
N ASP A 33 -9.59 -9.25 -14.11
CA ASP A 33 -10.38 -9.03 -15.32
C ASP A 33 -11.50 -8.01 -15.12
N ARG A 34 -11.97 -7.84 -13.88
CA ARG A 34 -12.93 -6.80 -13.51
C ARG A 34 -12.35 -5.39 -13.68
N TYR A 35 -11.06 -5.21 -13.39
CA TYR A 35 -10.41 -3.90 -13.33
C TYR A 35 -9.45 -3.61 -14.48
N LEU A 36 -8.90 -4.66 -15.10
CA LEU A 36 -7.92 -4.56 -16.17
C LEU A 36 -8.35 -5.39 -17.37
N ARG A 37 -8.20 -4.83 -18.57
CA ARG A 37 -8.33 -5.59 -19.84
C ARG A 37 -6.96 -5.72 -20.48
N ASN A 38 -6.57 -6.94 -20.83
CA ASN A 38 -5.38 -7.18 -21.64
C ASN A 38 -5.73 -7.04 -23.13
N LYS A 39 -5.17 -6.03 -23.78
CA LYS A 39 -5.27 -5.82 -25.23
C LYS A 39 -3.87 -5.84 -25.85
N ASN A 40 -3.57 -6.86 -26.64
CA ASN A 40 -2.29 -6.95 -27.35
C ASN A 40 -1.06 -6.76 -26.43
N LYS A 41 -1.03 -7.45 -25.28
CA LYS A 41 0.01 -7.34 -24.25
C LYS A 41 0.07 -5.98 -23.54
N THR A 42 -0.94 -5.13 -23.74
CA THR A 42 -1.07 -3.85 -23.02
C THR A 42 -2.27 -3.93 -22.08
N TYR A 43 -2.07 -3.55 -20.83
CA TYR A 43 -3.17 -3.45 -19.87
C TYR A 43 -3.89 -2.11 -20.01
N VAL A 44 -5.20 -2.17 -20.11
CA VAL A 44 -6.09 -1.01 -20.17
C VAL A 44 -7.06 -1.08 -19.00
N GLU A 45 -7.27 0.04 -18.33
CA GLU A 45 -8.24 0.19 -17.26
C GLU A 45 -9.68 -0.03 -17.75
N THR A 46 -10.51 -0.58 -16.87
CA THR A 46 -11.95 -0.70 -17.07
C THR A 46 -12.69 0.45 -16.40
N ILE A 47 -13.98 0.60 -16.74
CA ILE A 47 -14.85 1.55 -16.05
C ILE A 47 -14.96 1.28 -14.52
N GLU A 48 -14.79 0.03 -14.09
CA GLU A 48 -14.79 -0.30 -12.67
C GLU A 48 -13.55 0.23 -11.97
N LEU A 49 -12.37 0.19 -12.61
CA LEU A 49 -11.17 0.82 -12.05
C LEU A 49 -11.30 2.34 -12.03
N GLU A 50 -11.86 2.94 -13.09
CA GLU A 50 -12.15 4.38 -13.12
C GLU A 50 -13.06 4.81 -11.97
N LYS A 51 -14.10 4.03 -11.64
CA LYS A 51 -14.98 4.29 -10.49
C LYS A 51 -14.23 4.25 -9.15
N VAL A 52 -13.32 3.30 -8.97
CA VAL A 52 -12.50 3.20 -7.75
C VAL A 52 -11.64 4.46 -7.57
N VAL A 53 -10.94 4.87 -8.63
CA VAL A 53 -10.08 6.07 -8.59
C VAL A 53 -10.91 7.34 -8.39
N THR A 54 -12.01 7.47 -9.13
CA THR A 54 -12.95 8.61 -8.98
C THR A 54 -13.43 8.72 -7.54
N TYR A 55 -13.88 7.60 -6.96
CA TYR A 55 -14.29 7.56 -5.55
C TYR A 55 -13.19 8.07 -4.62
N ALA A 56 -11.98 7.55 -4.76
CA ALA A 56 -10.88 7.91 -3.87
C ALA A 56 -10.51 9.40 -3.97
N VAL A 57 -10.43 9.93 -5.19
CA VAL A 57 -10.15 11.36 -5.40
C VAL A 57 -11.25 12.24 -4.80
N ASN A 58 -12.50 11.92 -5.05
CA ASN A 58 -13.61 12.71 -4.52
C ASN A 58 -13.71 12.60 -3.00
N LYS A 59 -13.49 11.42 -2.42
CA LYS A 59 -13.55 11.17 -0.98
C LYS A 59 -12.42 11.87 -0.22
N TYR A 60 -11.18 11.66 -0.65
CA TYR A 60 -10.00 12.01 0.14
C TYR A 60 -9.37 13.35 -0.26
N TYR A 61 -9.48 13.75 -1.53
CA TYR A 61 -8.99 15.05 -1.99
C TYR A 61 -10.07 16.12 -1.96
N LYS A 62 -11.23 15.89 -2.61
CA LYS A 62 -12.34 16.86 -2.65
C LYS A 62 -13.17 16.86 -1.36
N ARG A 63 -13.05 15.82 -0.52
CA ARG A 63 -13.78 15.61 0.74
C ARG A 63 -15.30 15.66 0.55
N LEU A 64 -15.79 15.06 -0.53
CA LEU A 64 -17.21 14.97 -0.83
C LEU A 64 -17.89 13.91 0.03
N ASP A 65 -19.20 14.09 0.22
CA ASP A 65 -20.06 13.09 0.84
C ASP A 65 -20.11 11.81 -0.01
N GLU A 66 -20.37 10.66 0.63
CA GLU A 66 -20.39 9.33 0.01
C GLU A 66 -21.28 9.28 -1.25
N SER A 67 -22.44 9.94 -1.23
CA SER A 67 -23.38 10.00 -2.36
C SER A 67 -22.80 10.67 -3.62
N ARG A 68 -21.79 11.52 -3.44
CA ARG A 68 -21.16 12.31 -4.52
C ARG A 68 -19.78 11.77 -4.93
N CYS A 69 -19.26 10.76 -4.24
CA CYS A 69 -17.92 10.24 -4.51
C CYS A 69 -17.76 9.61 -5.90
N TYR A 70 -18.85 9.28 -6.59
CA TYR A 70 -18.83 8.75 -7.97
C TYR A 70 -19.12 9.78 -9.06
N GLU A 71 -19.28 11.06 -8.71
CA GLU A 71 -19.39 12.14 -9.69
C GLU A 71 -18.09 12.26 -10.49
N LYS A 72 -18.20 12.55 -11.79
CA LYS A 72 -17.02 12.73 -12.64
C LYS A 72 -16.14 13.87 -12.11
N PRO A 73 -14.84 13.63 -11.85
CA PRO A 73 -13.93 14.69 -11.45
C PRO A 73 -13.78 15.72 -12.56
N THR A 74 -13.60 16.98 -12.18
CA THR A 74 -13.36 18.10 -13.09
C THR A 74 -12.09 18.83 -12.72
N ASP A 75 -11.55 19.59 -13.67
CA ASP A 75 -10.42 20.50 -13.47
C ASP A 75 -9.19 19.79 -12.84
N GLU A 76 -8.69 20.32 -11.76
CA GLU A 76 -7.55 19.79 -11.03
C GLU A 76 -7.77 18.35 -10.52
N ALA A 77 -8.99 18.03 -10.07
CA ALA A 77 -9.31 16.67 -9.60
C ALA A 77 -9.26 15.62 -10.72
N ASP A 78 -9.57 15.99 -11.97
CA ASP A 78 -9.41 15.10 -13.13
C ASP A 78 -7.93 14.80 -13.40
N LEU A 79 -7.05 15.80 -13.25
CA LEU A 79 -5.60 15.58 -13.38
C LEU A 79 -5.07 14.66 -12.28
N ILE A 80 -5.48 14.89 -11.03
CA ILE A 80 -5.12 14.05 -9.89
C ILE A 80 -5.62 12.61 -10.12
N ALA A 81 -6.84 12.44 -10.61
CA ALA A 81 -7.39 11.12 -10.91
C ALA A 81 -6.55 10.35 -11.95
N LYS A 82 -6.02 11.03 -12.97
CA LYS A 82 -5.13 10.42 -13.97
C LYS A 82 -3.81 9.96 -13.35
N ILE A 83 -3.24 10.74 -12.45
CA ILE A 83 -1.99 10.38 -11.76
C ILE A 83 -2.24 9.20 -10.79
N VAL A 84 -3.30 9.26 -9.99
CA VAL A 84 -3.69 8.16 -9.09
C VAL A 84 -3.97 6.88 -9.87
N MET A 85 -4.66 6.99 -11.04
CA MET A 85 -4.89 5.86 -11.93
C MET A 85 -3.60 5.19 -12.36
N TYR A 86 -2.56 5.96 -12.67
CA TYR A 86 -1.26 5.41 -13.03
C TYR A 86 -0.67 4.55 -11.91
N TYR A 87 -0.67 5.03 -10.66
CA TYR A 87 -0.16 4.30 -9.51
C TYR A 87 -0.97 3.02 -9.23
N VAL A 88 -2.29 3.15 -9.13
CA VAL A 88 -3.20 2.03 -8.83
C VAL A 88 -3.12 0.96 -9.91
N LYS A 89 -3.11 1.35 -11.18
CA LYS A 89 -2.99 0.43 -12.32
C LYS A 89 -1.67 -0.32 -12.31
N ASN A 90 -0.55 0.35 -12.02
CA ASN A 90 0.75 -0.30 -11.95
C ASN A 90 0.82 -1.30 -10.79
N ALA A 91 0.28 -0.97 -9.62
CA ALA A 91 0.17 -1.91 -8.50
C ALA A 91 -0.66 -3.14 -8.88
N LEU A 92 -1.82 -2.95 -9.51
CA LEU A 92 -2.66 -4.04 -10.00
C LEU A 92 -1.96 -4.94 -11.02
N ILE A 93 -1.19 -4.36 -11.94
CA ILE A 93 -0.44 -5.13 -12.94
C ILE A 93 0.62 -5.99 -12.26
N GLN A 94 1.28 -5.47 -11.24
CA GLN A 94 2.26 -6.25 -10.47
C GLN A 94 1.57 -7.37 -9.69
N ASP A 95 0.46 -7.10 -9.03
CA ASP A 95 -0.33 -8.12 -8.34
C ASP A 95 -0.85 -9.20 -9.31
N HIS A 96 -1.34 -8.82 -10.47
CA HIS A 96 -1.76 -9.79 -11.51
C HIS A 96 -0.63 -10.74 -11.94
N ARG A 97 0.63 -10.27 -11.94
CA ARG A 97 1.80 -11.09 -12.26
C ARG A 97 2.16 -12.12 -11.17
N LEU A 98 1.71 -11.90 -9.94
CA LEU A 98 1.89 -12.86 -8.86
C LEU A 98 0.99 -14.09 -9.04
N GLY A 99 -0.07 -13.98 -9.84
CA GLY A 99 -1.10 -14.98 -9.94
C GLY A 99 -2.17 -14.85 -8.84
N ALA A 100 -2.75 -15.98 -8.43
CA ALA A 100 -3.73 -15.99 -7.36
C ALA A 100 -3.05 -15.86 -5.98
N PHE A 101 -3.72 -15.18 -5.05
CA PHE A 101 -3.24 -15.02 -3.67
C PHE A 101 -4.39 -14.81 -2.69
N ASP A 102 -4.13 -14.97 -1.40
CA ASP A 102 -5.11 -14.76 -0.36
C ASP A 102 -4.87 -13.38 0.29
N TYR A 103 -5.76 -12.45 0.00
CA TYR A 103 -5.78 -11.13 0.63
C TYR A 103 -6.38 -11.26 2.05
N VAL A 104 -5.71 -10.64 3.03
CA VAL A 104 -6.09 -10.75 4.45
C VAL A 104 -6.72 -9.45 4.96
N ALA A 105 -6.07 -8.32 4.77
CA ALA A 105 -6.54 -7.04 5.31
C ALA A 105 -5.88 -5.84 4.63
N SER A 106 -6.57 -4.68 4.69
CA SER A 106 -5.97 -3.35 4.49
C SER A 106 -6.16 -2.49 5.73
N GLU A 107 -5.29 -1.48 5.88
CA GLU A 107 -5.32 -0.51 6.97
C GLU A 107 -5.45 -1.20 8.36
N LYS A 108 -4.74 -2.33 8.53
CA LYS A 108 -4.78 -3.11 9.77
C LYS A 108 -4.11 -2.33 10.89
N GLU A 109 -4.91 -1.91 11.87
CA GLU A 109 -4.39 -1.31 13.08
C GLU A 109 -3.75 -2.38 13.98
N LEU A 110 -2.51 -2.14 14.43
CA LEU A 110 -1.86 -2.84 15.52
C LEU A 110 -1.65 -1.83 16.66
N ALA A 111 -2.17 -2.16 17.84
CA ALA A 111 -2.02 -1.32 19.03
C ALA A 111 -1.80 -2.22 20.26
N PHE A 112 -0.59 -2.22 20.82
CA PHE A 112 -0.23 -3.06 21.94
C PHE A 112 0.92 -2.44 22.76
N ASN A 113 1.09 -2.91 23.99
CA ASN A 113 2.28 -2.60 24.78
C ASN A 113 3.40 -3.54 24.35
N TRP A 114 4.44 -2.96 23.72
CA TRP A 114 5.59 -3.72 23.23
C TRP A 114 6.65 -3.81 24.31
N ASP A 115 6.87 -5.01 24.82
CA ASP A 115 7.97 -5.31 25.73
C ASP A 115 9.26 -5.54 24.93
N MET A 116 10.26 -4.70 25.15
CA MET A 116 11.57 -4.77 24.51
C MET A 116 12.60 -5.53 25.34
N GLY A 117 12.19 -6.09 26.48
CA GLY A 117 13.08 -6.70 27.45
C GLY A 117 13.71 -5.71 28.45
N ASP A 118 14.44 -6.22 29.43
CA ASP A 118 15.15 -5.42 30.45
C ASP A 118 14.27 -4.40 31.18
N GLY A 119 12.96 -4.64 31.28
CA GLY A 119 11.99 -3.74 31.89
C GLY A 119 11.61 -2.52 31.06
N VAL A 120 12.00 -2.49 29.79
CA VAL A 120 11.66 -1.42 28.83
C VAL A 120 10.43 -1.83 28.03
N SER A 121 9.37 -1.05 28.11
CA SER A 121 8.19 -1.23 27.26
C SER A 121 7.61 0.09 26.83
N PHE A 122 6.86 0.10 25.72
CA PHE A 122 6.16 1.29 25.23
C PHE A 122 4.85 0.91 24.51
N ASN A 123 3.92 1.85 24.51
CA ASN A 123 2.69 1.69 23.73
C ASN A 123 2.99 1.93 22.26
N PHE A 124 2.91 0.86 21.46
CA PHE A 124 3.12 0.90 20.02
C PHE A 124 1.77 0.95 19.29
N LYS A 125 1.70 1.79 18.28
CA LYS A 125 0.54 1.84 17.37
C LYS A 125 1.02 2.08 15.95
N CYS A 126 0.54 1.27 15.01
CA CYS A 126 0.73 1.48 13.59
C CYS A 126 -0.49 1.04 12.78
N PHE A 127 -0.49 1.40 11.50
CA PHE A 127 -1.43 0.90 10.51
C PHE A 127 -0.61 0.25 9.40
N ILE A 128 -0.95 -1.00 9.07
CA ILE A 128 -0.34 -1.75 7.98
C ILE A 128 -1.23 -1.59 6.76
N ASP A 129 -0.69 -1.07 5.67
CA ASP A 129 -1.47 -0.74 4.47
C ASP A 129 -2.15 -1.98 3.87
N ARG A 130 -1.44 -3.12 3.80
CA ARG A 130 -1.99 -4.37 3.30
C ARG A 130 -1.24 -5.58 3.81
N ILE A 131 -1.99 -6.66 4.06
CA ILE A 131 -1.49 -7.98 4.43
C ILE A 131 -2.07 -9.00 3.47
N ASP A 132 -1.25 -9.91 2.93
CA ASP A 132 -1.69 -11.02 2.10
C ASP A 132 -0.77 -12.25 2.19
N PHE A 133 -1.23 -13.38 1.63
CA PHE A 133 -0.45 -14.59 1.46
C PHE A 133 -0.28 -14.89 -0.03
N VAL A 134 0.96 -14.99 -0.48
CA VAL A 134 1.32 -15.40 -1.85
C VAL A 134 2.11 -16.70 -1.74
N GLU A 135 1.63 -17.76 -2.38
CA GLU A 135 2.26 -19.09 -2.32
C GLU A 135 2.52 -19.57 -0.88
N GLY A 136 1.60 -19.26 0.03
CA GLY A 136 1.68 -19.61 1.44
C GLY A 136 2.61 -18.75 2.29
N LYS A 137 3.25 -17.74 1.73
CA LYS A 137 4.12 -16.79 2.45
C LYS A 137 3.39 -15.51 2.77
N LEU A 138 3.41 -15.11 4.05
CA LEU A 138 2.86 -13.84 4.50
C LEU A 138 3.66 -12.68 3.93
N ARG A 139 2.95 -11.69 3.38
CA ARG A 139 3.54 -10.42 2.95
C ARG A 139 2.91 -9.26 3.72
N ILE A 140 3.73 -8.32 4.12
CA ILE A 140 3.33 -6.99 4.57
C ILE A 140 3.72 -6.00 3.50
N VAL A 141 2.70 -5.32 2.97
CA VAL A 141 2.82 -4.42 1.82
C VAL A 141 2.61 -2.99 2.30
N ASP A 142 3.47 -2.09 1.83
CA ASP A 142 3.41 -0.65 2.08
C ASP A 142 3.41 0.09 0.73
N TYR A 143 2.50 1.06 0.56
CA TYR A 143 2.38 1.86 -0.65
C TYR A 143 3.08 3.21 -0.47
N LYS A 144 4.12 3.46 -1.26
CA LYS A 144 4.89 4.71 -1.22
C LYS A 144 4.71 5.52 -2.50
N THR A 145 4.27 6.75 -2.34
CA THR A 145 4.09 7.73 -3.44
C THR A 145 5.18 8.80 -3.44
N GLY A 146 6.05 8.80 -2.45
CA GLY A 146 7.13 9.76 -2.27
C GLY A 146 8.44 9.38 -2.97
N SER A 147 9.46 10.21 -2.74
CA SER A 147 10.82 10.03 -3.27
C SER A 147 11.73 9.21 -2.35
N ASP A 148 11.17 8.48 -1.37
CA ASP A 148 11.95 7.69 -0.42
C ASP A 148 12.92 6.75 -1.13
N ASP A 149 14.16 6.68 -0.63
CA ASP A 149 15.11 5.66 -1.05
C ASP A 149 14.73 4.31 -0.44
N VAL A 150 14.40 3.36 -1.32
CA VAL A 150 14.02 2.00 -0.95
C VAL A 150 15.07 0.96 -1.37
N GLN A 151 16.26 1.40 -1.78
CA GLN A 151 17.33 0.51 -2.19
C GLN A 151 18.24 0.18 -1.01
N ILE A 152 18.60 -1.10 -0.88
CA ILE A 152 19.63 -1.59 0.03
C ILE A 152 20.83 -1.96 -0.84
N SER A 153 21.98 -1.30 -0.63
CA SER A 153 23.17 -1.51 -1.44
C SER A 153 23.78 -2.90 -1.21
N LYS A 154 23.67 -3.42 0.01
CA LYS A 154 24.11 -4.75 0.41
C LYS A 154 23.07 -5.40 1.31
N PRO A 155 22.46 -6.52 0.90
CA PRO A 155 21.41 -7.18 1.68
C PRO A 155 21.80 -7.57 3.11
N ASP A 156 23.09 -7.85 3.34
CA ASP A 156 23.63 -8.27 4.64
C ASP A 156 24.10 -7.08 5.51
N ASP A 157 23.97 -5.85 5.02
CA ASP A 157 24.46 -4.65 5.70
C ASP A 157 23.28 -3.92 6.38
N PHE A 158 22.88 -4.44 7.54
CA PHE A 158 21.83 -3.80 8.35
C PHE A 158 22.23 -2.41 8.87
N GLU A 159 23.53 -2.12 8.99
CA GLU A 159 24.00 -0.79 9.40
C GLU A 159 23.64 0.27 8.35
N ASP A 160 23.60 -0.10 7.06
CA ASP A 160 23.18 0.79 5.96
C ASP A 160 21.73 1.28 6.08
N LEU A 161 20.87 0.54 6.78
CA LEU A 161 19.48 0.96 7.05
C LEU A 161 19.41 2.13 8.02
N PHE A 162 20.35 2.23 8.94
CA PHE A 162 20.41 3.26 9.98
C PHE A 162 21.34 4.41 9.60
N ALA A 163 22.22 4.20 8.62
CA ALA A 163 23.12 5.23 8.13
C ALA A 163 22.34 6.31 7.35
N PRO A 164 22.60 7.60 7.59
CA PRO A 164 22.05 8.64 6.76
C PRO A 164 22.68 8.59 5.35
N ASP A 165 21.90 8.94 4.33
CA ASP A 165 22.42 9.15 2.97
C ASP A 165 23.33 10.40 2.91
N SER A 166 23.84 10.71 1.72
CA SER A 166 24.70 11.88 1.48
C SER A 166 24.02 13.22 1.85
N ASN A 167 22.69 13.27 1.98
CA ASN A 167 21.90 14.43 2.35
C ASN A 167 21.44 14.39 3.83
N GLY A 168 21.89 13.39 4.61
CA GLY A 168 21.49 13.18 6.00
C GLY A 168 20.10 12.54 6.17
N ALA A 169 19.49 12.04 5.10
CA ALA A 169 18.23 11.32 5.18
C ALA A 169 18.45 9.83 5.49
N HIS A 170 17.58 9.26 6.27
CA HIS A 170 17.57 7.83 6.58
C HIS A 170 16.59 7.09 5.66
N LYS A 171 16.78 5.79 5.47
CA LYS A 171 15.89 4.90 4.72
C LYS A 171 14.58 4.63 5.47
N LYS A 172 13.83 5.69 5.75
CA LYS A 172 12.64 5.68 6.62
C LYS A 172 11.57 4.68 6.17
N ALA A 173 11.33 4.59 4.86
CA ALA A 173 10.31 3.67 4.33
C ALA A 173 10.67 2.21 4.60
N LEU A 174 11.94 1.83 4.43
CA LEU A 174 12.43 0.48 4.72
C LEU A 174 12.38 0.18 6.22
N LEU A 175 12.88 1.10 7.06
CA LEU A 175 12.82 0.95 8.51
C LEU A 175 11.40 0.82 9.02
N GLN A 176 10.47 1.63 8.49
CA GLN A 176 9.05 1.56 8.82
C GLN A 176 8.47 0.19 8.48
N LEU A 177 8.73 -0.32 7.28
CA LEU A 177 8.21 -1.61 6.83
C LEU A 177 8.77 -2.77 7.65
N LEU A 178 10.07 -2.78 7.96
CA LEU A 178 10.68 -3.80 8.82
C LEU A 178 10.14 -3.74 10.26
N LEU A 179 9.87 -2.53 10.77
CA LEU A 179 9.22 -2.34 12.06
C LEU A 179 7.80 -2.92 12.05
N TYR A 180 7.04 -2.74 10.98
CA TYR A 180 5.70 -3.30 10.83
C TYR A 180 5.73 -4.83 10.78
N CYS A 181 6.69 -5.43 10.07
CA CYS A 181 6.85 -6.89 10.04
C CYS A 181 7.14 -7.44 11.45
N ASN A 182 8.05 -6.81 12.19
CA ASN A 182 8.38 -7.22 13.55
C ASN A 182 7.20 -7.01 14.53
N ALA A 183 6.51 -5.88 14.43
CA ALA A 183 5.32 -5.59 15.22
C ALA A 183 4.20 -6.61 14.96
N TYR A 184 3.97 -6.97 13.71
CA TYR A 184 2.98 -7.99 13.33
C TYR A 184 3.36 -9.36 13.89
N ALA A 185 4.61 -9.80 13.68
CA ALA A 185 5.11 -11.07 14.20
C ALA A 185 4.94 -11.17 15.73
N THR A 186 5.26 -10.09 16.45
CA THR A 186 5.13 -10.04 17.90
C THR A 186 3.67 -10.06 18.36
N HIS A 187 2.83 -9.21 17.76
CA HIS A 187 1.43 -9.06 18.16
C HIS A 187 0.58 -10.29 17.83
N GLU A 188 0.74 -10.85 16.64
CA GLU A 188 -0.04 -12.00 16.16
C GLU A 188 0.62 -13.35 16.52
N HIS A 189 1.77 -13.33 17.24
CA HIS A 189 2.56 -14.53 17.55
C HIS A 189 2.91 -15.35 16.30
N TYR A 190 3.20 -14.65 15.21
CA TYR A 190 3.53 -15.25 13.92
C TYR A 190 5.00 -15.67 13.88
N ALA A 191 5.28 -16.97 13.70
CA ALA A 191 6.62 -17.54 13.83
C ALA A 191 7.35 -17.76 12.50
N ASP A 192 6.61 -17.71 11.36
CA ASP A 192 7.20 -17.92 10.05
C ASP A 192 7.73 -16.61 9.46
N ASP A 193 8.46 -16.73 8.35
CA ASP A 193 9.03 -15.58 7.65
C ASP A 193 7.95 -14.66 7.08
N ILE A 194 8.16 -13.37 7.23
CA ILE A 194 7.32 -12.31 6.63
C ILE A 194 8.10 -11.66 5.51
N THR A 195 7.50 -11.56 4.33
CA THR A 195 8.07 -10.87 3.18
C THR A 195 7.66 -9.39 3.18
N PRO A 196 8.59 -8.45 3.42
CA PRO A 196 8.31 -7.02 3.30
C PRO A 196 8.22 -6.63 1.82
N VAL A 197 7.21 -5.83 1.44
CA VAL A 197 6.98 -5.38 0.06
C VAL A 197 6.68 -3.89 0.01
N ILE A 198 7.34 -3.14 -0.87
CA ILE A 198 7.03 -1.75 -1.17
C ILE A 198 6.56 -1.65 -2.62
N TYR A 199 5.36 -1.08 -2.80
CA TYR A 199 4.89 -0.60 -4.10
C TYR A 199 5.21 0.89 -4.23
N LYS A 200 5.92 1.25 -5.31
CA LYS A 200 6.37 2.62 -5.56
C LYS A 200 6.04 3.07 -6.99
#